data_25bd23b5a1d920e456204b5d976fb671
#
_entry.id   25bd23b5a1d920e456204b5d976fb671
#
_cell.length_a   1.000
_cell.length_b   1.000
_cell.length_c   1.000
_cell.angle_alpha   90.00
_cell.angle_beta   90.00
_cell.angle_gamma   90.00
#
_symmetry.space_group_name_H-M   'P 1'
#
loop_
_entity.id
_entity.type
_entity.pdbx_description
1 polymer ?
#
loop_
_entity_poly.entity_id
_entity_poly.type
_entity_poly.pdbx_seq_one_letter_code
_entity_poly.pdbx_strand_id
1 'polypeptide(L)'
;MKKAISLFSGMGGDSLGIHMSGLELVAYSEIEKVFQESHQKNFDSCELIGDGDIIKTTDEELAIFRGIELIFAGFPCQGFSQAGKKLPDDPRNTLFREFLRATKLILPNYIIGENVKGILNRRNLEGELYIDIIKQEFETIGYDIYTKVMKCNLHGIPQNRHRLIIVGIKKELGQNFEFPKEQPNNTNLKEIIGFSMVGTIKIEPEDFDMSAIPNECVIKDMDNEEEGQNPHPNLIALAKKRDYIYKDKAYPQRLNFGKRIPVGGEVIDIRKPLNTIICTYARQPRFFVP
;
A
#
# COMPACT_ATOMS: atom_id res chain seq x y z
N MET A 1 -21.92 -5.87 16.56
CA MET A 1 -20.49 -6.04 16.13
C MET A 1 -19.75 -4.77 16.53
N LYS A 2 -18.47 -4.84 16.90
CA LYS A 2 -17.65 -3.65 17.16
C LYS A 2 -17.38 -2.95 15.84
N LYS A 3 -17.51 -1.62 15.80
CA LYS A 3 -17.46 -0.80 14.58
C LYS A 3 -16.10 -0.15 14.38
N ALA A 4 -15.73 0.03 13.12
CA ALA A 4 -14.51 0.72 12.72
C ALA A 4 -14.77 1.66 11.55
N ILE A 5 -13.90 2.66 11.39
CA ILE A 5 -13.80 3.47 10.19
C ILE A 5 -12.38 3.46 9.65
N SER A 6 -12.26 3.72 8.34
CA SER A 6 -10.98 3.87 7.65
C SER A 6 -10.84 5.27 7.06
N LEU A 7 -9.72 5.93 7.35
CA LEU A 7 -9.37 7.23 6.79
C LEU A 7 -8.23 7.05 5.78
N PHE A 8 -8.31 7.76 4.66
CA PHE A 8 -7.35 7.64 3.55
C PHE A 8 -7.27 6.21 2.99
N SER A 9 -8.42 5.58 2.83
CA SER A 9 -8.55 4.12 2.64
C SER A 9 -8.04 3.61 1.29
N GLY A 10 -7.81 4.48 0.30
CA GLY A 10 -7.46 4.05 -1.04
C GLY A 10 -8.53 3.11 -1.63
N MET A 11 -8.09 2.00 -2.21
CA MET A 11 -8.99 0.97 -2.75
C MET A 11 -9.53 0.00 -1.68
N GLY A 12 -9.24 0.21 -0.40
CA GLY A 12 -9.75 -0.60 0.71
C GLY A 12 -8.85 -1.75 1.18
N GLY A 13 -7.53 -1.64 1.02
CA GLY A 13 -6.62 -2.67 1.52
C GLY A 13 -6.64 -2.80 3.05
N ASP A 14 -6.72 -1.71 3.76
CA ASP A 14 -6.93 -1.61 5.21
C ASP A 14 -8.34 -2.02 5.61
N SER A 15 -9.34 -1.61 4.82
CA SER A 15 -10.74 -1.98 4.98
C SER A 15 -10.94 -3.50 4.94
N LEU A 16 -10.22 -4.19 4.05
CA LEU A 16 -10.18 -5.66 4.03
C LEU A 16 -9.59 -6.22 5.33
N GLY A 17 -8.50 -5.62 5.84
CA GLY A 17 -7.89 -6.03 7.11
C GLY A 17 -8.86 -5.84 8.30
N ILE A 18 -9.59 -4.73 8.34
CA ILE A 18 -10.64 -4.48 9.33
C ILE A 18 -11.72 -5.55 9.24
N HIS A 19 -12.24 -5.83 8.06
CA HIS A 19 -13.25 -6.86 7.83
C HIS A 19 -12.76 -8.26 8.28
N MET A 20 -11.55 -8.64 7.89
CA MET A 20 -10.93 -9.92 8.27
C MET A 20 -10.71 -10.05 9.79
N SER A 21 -10.58 -8.95 10.52
CA SER A 21 -10.45 -8.95 11.97
C SER A 21 -11.79 -9.18 12.71
N GLY A 22 -12.90 -9.24 11.99
CA GLY A 22 -14.26 -9.40 12.56
C GLY A 22 -14.87 -8.09 13.05
N LEU A 23 -14.26 -6.94 12.72
CA LEU A 23 -14.86 -5.63 12.94
C LEU A 23 -15.81 -5.26 11.78
N GLU A 24 -16.84 -4.52 12.09
CA GLU A 24 -17.75 -3.93 11.10
C GLU A 24 -17.18 -2.60 10.62
N LEU A 25 -16.74 -2.55 9.35
CA LEU A 25 -16.36 -1.29 8.73
C LEU A 25 -17.64 -0.53 8.35
N VAL A 26 -17.90 0.59 9.03
CA VAL A 26 -19.12 1.37 8.82
C VAL A 26 -18.94 2.56 7.89
N ALA A 27 -17.74 3.16 7.85
CA ALA A 27 -17.48 4.31 6.99
C ALA A 27 -16.01 4.42 6.61
N TYR A 28 -15.74 5.16 5.53
CA TYR A 28 -14.39 5.44 5.05
C TYR A 28 -14.26 6.85 4.46
N SER A 29 -13.03 7.37 4.39
CA SER A 29 -12.70 8.58 3.60
C SER A 29 -11.61 8.26 2.57
N GLU A 30 -11.77 8.79 1.37
CA GLU A 30 -10.80 8.72 0.27
C GLU A 30 -11.09 9.84 -0.73
N ILE A 31 -10.10 10.65 -1.08
CA ILE A 31 -10.29 11.83 -1.93
C ILE A 31 -10.37 11.48 -3.43
N GLU A 32 -9.68 10.41 -3.84
CA GLU A 32 -9.59 10.03 -5.25
C GLU A 32 -10.81 9.21 -5.69
N LYS A 33 -11.64 9.75 -6.57
CA LYS A 33 -12.90 9.12 -7.03
C LYS A 33 -12.71 7.72 -7.59
N VAL A 34 -11.63 7.48 -8.35
CA VAL A 34 -11.33 6.13 -8.88
C VAL A 34 -11.11 5.12 -7.77
N PHE A 35 -10.51 5.55 -6.65
CA PHE A 35 -10.32 4.68 -5.49
C PHE A 35 -11.63 4.52 -4.70
N GLN A 36 -12.44 5.57 -4.58
CA GLN A 36 -13.79 5.47 -4.00
C GLN A 36 -14.64 4.43 -4.74
N GLU A 37 -14.66 4.48 -6.08
CA GLU A 37 -15.38 3.51 -6.91
C GLU A 37 -14.90 2.08 -6.70
N SER A 38 -13.60 1.89 -6.57
CA SER A 38 -13.01 0.57 -6.30
C SER A 38 -13.34 0.09 -4.90
N HIS A 39 -13.27 0.99 -3.91
CA HIS A 39 -13.61 0.70 -2.52
C HIS A 39 -15.09 0.29 -2.40
N GLN A 40 -15.98 1.08 -2.99
CA GLN A 40 -17.44 0.82 -2.95
C GLN A 40 -17.84 -0.51 -3.59
N LYS A 41 -17.14 -0.93 -4.64
CA LYS A 41 -17.37 -2.27 -5.26
C LYS A 41 -17.00 -3.44 -4.36
N ASN A 42 -16.04 -3.23 -3.45
CA ASN A 42 -15.56 -4.28 -2.54
C ASN A 42 -16.28 -4.22 -1.17
N PHE A 43 -16.79 -3.05 -0.79
CA PHE A 43 -17.41 -2.78 0.51
C PHE A 43 -18.68 -1.93 0.32
N ASP A 44 -19.69 -2.52 -0.32
CA ASP A 44 -20.92 -1.86 -0.74
C ASP A 44 -21.76 -1.30 0.42
N SER A 45 -21.64 -1.88 1.60
CA SER A 45 -22.34 -1.45 2.83
C SER A 45 -21.60 -0.37 3.61
N CYS A 46 -20.40 0.05 3.16
CA CYS A 46 -19.58 1.04 3.85
C CYS A 46 -19.88 2.45 3.31
N GLU A 47 -20.14 3.39 4.21
CA GLU A 47 -20.50 4.75 3.88
C GLU A 47 -19.26 5.62 3.58
N LEU A 48 -19.34 6.46 2.52
CA LEU A 48 -18.32 7.47 2.28
C LEU A 48 -18.56 8.67 3.20
N ILE A 49 -17.56 9.07 3.99
CA ILE A 49 -17.64 10.23 4.89
C ILE A 49 -17.61 11.52 4.03
N GLY A 50 -18.66 12.33 4.10
CA GLY A 50 -18.79 13.57 3.35
C GLY A 50 -18.60 13.36 1.84
N ASP A 51 -17.75 14.17 1.21
CA ASP A 51 -17.36 14.01 -0.21
C ASP A 51 -16.08 13.16 -0.39
N GLY A 52 -15.56 12.60 0.69
CA GLY A 52 -14.32 11.81 0.75
C GLY A 52 -13.06 12.61 1.11
N ASP A 53 -13.13 13.95 1.03
CA ASP A 53 -12.03 14.82 1.45
C ASP A 53 -12.11 15.10 2.96
N ILE A 54 -11.26 14.42 3.72
CA ILE A 54 -11.25 14.55 5.18
C ILE A 54 -11.01 15.98 5.67
N ILE A 55 -10.34 16.82 4.90
CA ILE A 55 -10.10 18.24 5.25
C ILE A 55 -11.41 19.02 5.22
N LYS A 56 -12.32 18.69 4.29
CA LYS A 56 -13.61 19.35 4.15
C LYS A 56 -14.69 18.76 5.05
N THR A 57 -14.48 17.54 5.54
CA THR A 57 -15.41 16.87 6.44
C THR A 57 -15.56 17.70 7.72
N THR A 58 -16.78 18.05 8.08
CA THR A 58 -17.06 18.84 9.27
C THR A 58 -16.88 18.05 10.56
N ASP A 59 -16.79 18.76 11.67
CA ASP A 59 -16.66 18.13 13.00
C ASP A 59 -17.94 17.37 13.36
N GLU A 60 -19.10 17.85 12.95
CA GLU A 60 -20.39 17.21 13.13
C GLU A 60 -20.48 15.89 12.36
N GLU A 61 -20.04 15.85 11.10
CA GLU A 61 -19.98 14.62 10.29
C GLU A 61 -19.07 13.58 10.89
N LEU A 62 -17.95 13.96 11.50
CA LEU A 62 -17.06 13.03 12.21
C LEU A 62 -17.66 12.59 13.56
N ALA A 63 -18.31 13.49 14.27
CA ALA A 63 -18.85 13.21 15.61
C ALA A 63 -19.95 12.15 15.62
N ILE A 64 -20.63 11.89 14.48
CA ILE A 64 -21.64 10.82 14.39
C ILE A 64 -21.05 9.43 14.67
N PHE A 65 -19.75 9.26 14.46
CA PHE A 65 -19.01 8.00 14.70
C PHE A 65 -18.48 7.89 16.14
N ARG A 66 -18.90 8.76 17.04
CA ARG A 66 -18.38 8.80 18.41
C ARG A 66 -18.53 7.47 19.15
N GLY A 67 -17.43 7.01 19.75
CA GLY A 67 -17.39 5.80 20.56
C GLY A 67 -17.27 4.50 19.76
N ILE A 68 -16.88 4.56 18.48
CA ILE A 68 -16.53 3.36 17.73
C ILE A 68 -15.29 2.69 18.30
N GLU A 69 -15.06 1.43 17.92
CA GLU A 69 -13.94 0.65 18.44
C GLU A 69 -12.60 1.10 17.86
N LEU A 70 -12.53 1.30 16.54
CA LEU A 70 -11.26 1.51 15.83
C LEU A 70 -11.36 2.60 14.76
N ILE A 71 -10.35 3.47 14.72
CA ILE A 71 -10.00 4.24 13.52
C ILE A 71 -8.70 3.69 12.93
N PHE A 72 -8.73 3.31 11.66
CA PHE A 72 -7.53 3.08 10.87
C PHE A 72 -7.25 4.28 9.97
N ALA A 73 -5.98 4.70 9.81
CA ALA A 73 -5.60 5.80 8.94
C ALA A 73 -4.29 5.53 8.21
N GLY A 74 -4.37 5.34 6.88
CA GLY A 74 -3.22 5.28 5.99
C GLY A 74 -2.83 6.66 5.46
N PHE A 75 -2.53 7.61 6.36
CA PHE A 75 -2.35 9.01 5.98
C PHE A 75 -1.16 9.23 5.03
N PRO A 76 -1.32 10.08 3.99
CA PRO A 76 -0.31 10.26 2.96
C PRO A 76 0.97 10.88 3.49
N CYS A 77 2.08 10.41 2.93
CA CYS A 77 3.43 10.77 3.32
C CYS A 77 4.27 11.13 2.08
N GLN A 78 3.69 11.92 1.17
CA GLN A 78 4.35 12.19 -0.11
C GLN A 78 5.59 13.07 0.03
N GLY A 79 5.63 13.97 1.01
CA GLY A 79 6.84 14.69 1.39
C GLY A 79 7.94 13.78 1.97
N PHE A 80 7.58 12.59 2.46
CA PHE A 80 8.47 11.67 3.16
C PHE A 80 8.88 10.45 2.32
N SER A 81 8.21 10.17 1.18
CA SER A 81 8.54 9.00 0.36
C SER A 81 9.86 9.23 -0.40
N GLN A 82 10.62 8.16 -0.64
CA GLN A 82 11.84 8.25 -1.44
C GLN A 82 11.58 8.69 -2.89
N ALA A 83 10.35 8.52 -3.37
CA ALA A 83 9.91 8.93 -4.71
C ALA A 83 9.31 10.36 -4.72
N GLY A 84 9.08 10.99 -3.57
CA GLY A 84 8.55 12.34 -3.45
C GLY A 84 9.62 13.43 -3.53
N LYS A 85 9.19 14.69 -3.73
CA LYS A 85 10.09 15.86 -3.81
C LYS A 85 10.76 16.22 -2.47
N LYS A 86 10.36 15.58 -1.37
CA LYS A 86 10.92 15.73 -0.02
C LYS A 86 10.93 17.19 0.50
N LEU A 87 9.89 17.94 0.18
CA LEU A 87 9.74 19.32 0.65
C LEU A 87 9.29 19.33 2.11
N PRO A 88 9.99 20.04 3.02
CA PRO A 88 9.61 20.13 4.43
C PRO A 88 8.26 20.82 4.66
N ASP A 89 7.89 21.74 3.79
CA ASP A 89 6.68 22.57 3.81
C ASP A 89 5.51 21.99 3.00
N ASP A 90 5.59 20.73 2.54
CA ASP A 90 4.50 20.09 1.82
C ASP A 90 3.26 19.98 2.73
N PRO A 91 2.12 20.58 2.37
CA PRO A 91 0.91 20.58 3.22
C PRO A 91 0.41 19.16 3.54
N ARG A 92 0.78 18.16 2.73
CA ARG A 92 0.44 16.77 3.00
C ARG A 92 1.21 16.16 4.18
N ASN A 93 2.27 16.81 4.63
CA ASN A 93 3.01 16.42 5.83
C ASN A 93 2.18 16.62 7.11
N THR A 94 1.13 17.43 7.04
CA THR A 94 0.25 17.74 8.18
C THR A 94 -1.06 16.94 8.19
N LEU A 95 -1.31 16.08 7.18
CA LEU A 95 -2.56 15.31 7.10
C LEU A 95 -2.74 14.30 8.24
N PHE A 96 -1.69 13.93 8.96
CA PHE A 96 -1.85 13.20 10.22
C PHE A 96 -2.68 13.98 11.26
N ARG A 97 -2.75 15.32 11.15
CA ARG A 97 -3.57 16.16 12.03
C ARG A 97 -5.06 15.99 11.77
N GLU A 98 -5.45 15.61 10.56
CA GLU A 98 -6.84 15.23 10.29
C GLU A 98 -7.18 13.89 10.97
N PHE A 99 -6.24 12.94 10.99
CA PHE A 99 -6.38 11.73 11.78
C PHE A 99 -6.48 12.04 13.29
N LEU A 100 -5.65 12.97 13.80
CA LEU A 100 -5.71 13.44 15.17
C LEU A 100 -7.05 14.14 15.46
N ARG A 101 -7.55 15.01 14.57
CA ARG A 101 -8.85 15.69 14.69
C ARG A 101 -9.99 14.68 14.77
N ALA A 102 -10.02 13.73 13.84
CA ALA A 102 -11.01 12.66 13.86
C ALA A 102 -10.94 11.85 15.17
N THR A 103 -9.75 11.53 15.66
CA THR A 103 -9.58 10.81 16.93
C THR A 103 -10.13 11.61 18.12
N LYS A 104 -9.91 12.92 18.17
CA LYS A 104 -10.45 13.81 19.22
C LYS A 104 -11.97 13.89 19.25
N LEU A 105 -12.60 13.85 18.08
CA LEU A 105 -14.05 13.97 17.94
C LEU A 105 -14.75 12.64 18.19
N ILE A 106 -14.20 11.57 17.65
CA ILE A 106 -14.78 10.23 17.64
C ILE A 106 -14.49 9.47 18.94
N LEU A 107 -13.36 9.72 19.58
CA LEU A 107 -12.89 9.07 20.80
C LEU A 107 -12.90 7.52 20.73
N PRO A 108 -12.30 6.91 19.69
CA PRO A 108 -12.27 5.45 19.54
C PRO A 108 -11.49 4.80 20.70
N ASN A 109 -11.71 3.50 20.94
CA ASN A 109 -10.91 2.73 21.89
C ASN A 109 -9.48 2.51 21.37
N TYR A 110 -9.34 2.30 20.07
CA TYR A 110 -8.06 2.02 19.40
C TYR A 110 -7.89 2.88 18.15
N ILE A 111 -6.65 3.21 17.88
CA ILE A 111 -6.25 3.82 16.61
C ILE A 111 -5.10 3.03 15.97
N ILE A 112 -5.11 2.92 14.65
CA ILE A 112 -3.99 2.38 13.88
C ILE A 112 -3.63 3.36 12.78
N GLY A 113 -2.38 3.82 12.79
CA GLY A 113 -1.81 4.62 11.72
C GLY A 113 -0.83 3.80 10.87
N GLU A 114 -0.91 3.89 9.55
CA GLU A 114 0.08 3.30 8.63
C GLU A 114 0.85 4.39 7.92
N ASN A 115 2.17 4.19 7.80
CA ASN A 115 3.00 5.08 7.01
C ASN A 115 4.24 4.37 6.44
N VAL A 116 4.96 5.03 5.55
CA VAL A 116 6.24 4.53 5.05
C VAL A 116 7.33 4.61 6.12
N LYS A 117 8.27 3.66 6.11
CA LYS A 117 9.43 3.66 7.02
C LYS A 117 10.20 4.99 7.03
N GLY A 118 10.15 5.73 5.91
CA GLY A 118 10.88 7.00 5.74
C GLY A 118 10.49 8.09 6.75
N ILE A 119 9.31 8.05 7.35
CA ILE A 119 8.85 9.04 8.34
C ILE A 119 9.72 9.05 9.61
N LEU A 120 10.34 7.93 9.96
CA LEU A 120 11.20 7.81 11.15
C LEU A 120 12.41 8.77 11.14
N ASN A 121 12.85 9.17 9.95
CA ASN A 121 14.03 10.05 9.79
C ASN A 121 13.66 11.43 9.29
N ARG A 122 12.37 11.77 9.22
CA ARG A 122 11.90 13.06 8.74
C ARG A 122 11.75 14.05 9.85
N ARG A 123 12.20 15.27 9.56
CA ARG A 123 12.14 16.40 10.48
C ARG A 123 11.29 17.51 9.86
N ASN A 124 10.62 18.26 10.75
CA ASN A 124 9.97 19.52 10.39
C ASN A 124 11.03 20.63 10.19
N LEU A 125 10.58 21.85 9.95
CA LEU A 125 11.47 23.02 9.76
C LEU A 125 12.25 23.36 11.04
N GLU A 126 11.71 23.05 12.21
CA GLU A 126 12.31 23.25 13.52
C GLU A 126 13.31 22.15 13.90
N GLY A 127 13.46 21.12 13.06
CA GLY A 127 14.40 20.02 13.27
C GLY A 127 13.85 18.87 14.12
N GLU A 128 12.58 18.87 14.50
CA GLU A 128 11.94 17.81 15.28
C GLU A 128 11.52 16.65 14.38
N LEU A 129 11.59 15.43 14.89
CA LEU A 129 11.14 14.25 14.16
C LEU A 129 9.61 14.21 14.10
N TYR A 130 9.05 14.05 12.90
CA TYR A 130 7.60 13.92 12.73
C TYR A 130 7.00 12.78 13.54
N ILE A 131 7.71 11.67 13.70
CA ILE A 131 7.21 10.56 14.51
C ILE A 131 7.07 10.91 15.98
N ASP A 132 7.96 11.74 16.52
CA ASP A 132 7.90 12.17 17.91
C ASP A 132 6.75 13.17 18.11
N ILE A 133 6.55 14.10 17.15
CA ILE A 133 5.41 15.02 17.14
C ILE A 133 4.09 14.23 17.13
N ILE A 134 3.96 13.24 16.22
CA ILE A 134 2.76 12.41 16.13
C ILE A 134 2.48 11.70 17.46
N LYS A 135 3.49 11.07 18.05
CA LYS A 135 3.35 10.39 19.34
C LYS A 135 2.86 11.36 20.40
N GLN A 136 3.54 12.47 20.57
CA GLN A 136 3.22 13.47 21.58
C GLN A 136 1.80 14.03 21.42
N GLU A 137 1.37 14.33 20.19
CA GLU A 137 0.04 14.86 19.93
C GLU A 137 -1.06 13.84 20.30
N PHE A 138 -0.88 12.54 19.99
CA PHE A 138 -1.83 11.50 20.39
C PHE A 138 -1.76 11.18 21.88
N GLU A 139 -0.60 11.19 22.51
CA GLU A 139 -0.44 10.99 23.96
C GLU A 139 -1.12 12.10 24.76
N THR A 140 -1.08 13.35 24.23
CA THR A 140 -1.73 14.51 24.85
C THR A 140 -3.26 14.39 24.86
N ILE A 141 -3.84 13.69 23.88
CA ILE A 141 -5.28 13.45 23.80
C ILE A 141 -5.73 12.13 24.47
N GLY A 142 -4.85 11.50 25.24
CA GLY A 142 -5.20 10.39 26.10
C GLY A 142 -4.97 8.99 25.52
N TYR A 143 -4.06 8.83 24.58
CA TYR A 143 -3.67 7.52 24.04
C TYR A 143 -2.26 7.11 24.46
N ASP A 144 -2.06 5.84 24.72
CA ASP A 144 -0.74 5.23 24.80
C ASP A 144 -0.31 4.78 23.40
N ILE A 145 0.88 5.22 22.95
CA ILE A 145 1.31 5.05 21.55
C ILE A 145 2.47 4.07 21.43
N TYR A 146 2.25 3.07 20.61
CA TYR A 146 3.22 2.02 20.25
C TYR A 146 3.57 2.13 18.78
N THR A 147 4.85 1.99 18.43
CA THR A 147 5.30 2.08 17.04
C THR A 147 6.28 0.98 16.68
N LYS A 148 6.10 0.36 15.51
CA LYS A 148 7.03 -0.64 14.98
C LYS A 148 7.05 -0.60 13.45
N VAL A 149 8.24 -0.81 12.88
CA VAL A 149 8.33 -1.10 11.44
C VAL A 149 8.03 -2.57 11.22
N MET A 150 6.88 -2.83 10.61
CA MET A 150 6.44 -4.17 10.24
C MET A 150 7.00 -4.53 8.86
N LYS A 151 7.52 -5.76 8.75
CA LYS A 151 8.01 -6.34 7.49
C LYS A 151 7.01 -7.40 7.05
N CYS A 152 6.23 -7.13 6.02
CA CYS A 152 5.14 -8.02 5.58
C CYS A 152 5.60 -9.46 5.36
N ASN A 153 6.80 -9.65 4.81
CA ASN A 153 7.37 -10.98 4.58
C ASN A 153 7.67 -11.78 5.86
N LEU A 154 7.71 -11.14 7.02
CA LEU A 154 7.86 -11.83 8.32
C LEU A 154 6.52 -12.05 9.03
N HIS A 155 5.40 -11.82 8.34
CA HIS A 155 4.04 -12.01 8.82
C HIS A 155 3.17 -12.80 7.83
N GLY A 156 3.78 -13.75 7.10
CA GLY A 156 3.06 -14.65 6.19
C GLY A 156 2.67 -14.03 4.84
N ILE A 157 3.12 -12.80 4.53
CA ILE A 157 2.82 -12.14 3.26
C ILE A 157 4.06 -12.20 2.35
N PRO A 158 4.01 -12.81 1.16
CA PRO A 158 5.17 -12.97 0.29
C PRO A 158 5.55 -11.67 -0.44
N GLN A 159 5.68 -10.59 0.32
CA GLN A 159 6.07 -9.27 -0.19
C GLN A 159 7.08 -8.59 0.73
N ASN A 160 8.20 -8.12 0.17
CA ASN A 160 9.20 -7.31 0.86
C ASN A 160 8.71 -5.86 1.01
N ARG A 161 7.61 -5.68 1.73
CA ARG A 161 7.01 -4.39 2.04
C ARG A 161 7.24 -4.05 3.50
N HIS A 162 7.85 -2.89 3.76
CA HIS A 162 8.08 -2.40 5.11
C HIS A 162 7.20 -1.18 5.35
N ARG A 163 6.48 -1.19 6.48
CA ARG A 163 5.62 -0.08 6.89
C ARG A 163 5.77 0.21 8.37
N LEU A 164 5.79 1.48 8.70
CA LEU A 164 5.61 1.90 10.07
C LEU A 164 4.13 1.72 10.43
N ILE A 165 3.89 1.00 11.51
CA ILE A 165 2.57 0.89 12.12
C ILE A 165 2.63 1.62 13.46
N ILE A 166 1.65 2.48 13.67
CA ILE A 166 1.41 3.25 14.89
C ILE A 166 0.12 2.68 15.49
N VAL A 167 0.18 2.19 16.70
CA VAL A 167 -0.99 1.72 17.45
C VAL A 167 -1.19 2.63 18.64
N GLY A 168 -2.39 3.16 18.80
CA GLY A 168 -2.79 3.91 19.98
C GLY A 168 -3.91 3.20 20.72
N ILE A 169 -3.77 3.12 22.03
CA ILE A 169 -4.79 2.56 22.93
C ILE A 169 -5.22 3.67 23.88
N LYS A 170 -6.52 3.85 24.01
CA LYS A 170 -7.07 4.83 24.94
C LYS A 170 -6.64 4.51 26.37
N LYS A 171 -5.98 5.44 27.06
CA LYS A 171 -5.40 5.25 28.41
C LYS A 171 -6.39 4.74 29.44
N GLU A 172 -7.66 5.17 29.32
CA GLU A 172 -8.75 4.73 30.20
C GLU A 172 -8.98 3.21 30.20
N LEU A 173 -8.55 2.51 29.13
CA LEU A 173 -8.69 1.06 29.04
C LEU A 173 -7.68 0.31 29.91
N GLY A 174 -6.58 0.93 30.31
CA GLY A 174 -5.54 0.32 31.13
C GLY A 174 -4.89 -0.91 30.48
N GLN A 175 -4.81 -0.96 29.14
CA GLN A 175 -4.32 -2.10 28.38
C GLN A 175 -2.92 -1.84 27.85
N ASN A 176 -2.10 -2.87 27.84
CA ASN A 176 -0.80 -2.87 27.16
C ASN A 176 -0.92 -3.54 25.78
N PHE A 177 -0.04 -3.15 24.87
CA PHE A 177 0.01 -3.70 23.52
C PHE A 177 1.41 -4.24 23.18
N GLU A 178 1.44 -5.42 22.58
CA GLU A 178 2.63 -5.99 21.99
C GLU A 178 2.39 -6.30 20.51
N PHE A 179 3.31 -5.88 19.66
CA PHE A 179 3.27 -6.21 18.24
C PHE A 179 3.42 -7.72 18.04
N PRO A 180 2.76 -8.29 17.03
CA PRO A 180 2.94 -9.69 16.67
C PRO A 180 4.41 -10.04 16.48
N LYS A 181 4.78 -11.24 16.94
CA LYS A 181 6.13 -11.76 16.75
C LYS A 181 6.40 -12.02 15.27
N GLU A 182 7.59 -11.65 14.81
CA GLU A 182 8.05 -11.99 13.48
C GLU A 182 8.18 -13.52 13.36
N GLN A 183 7.71 -14.07 12.25
CA GLN A 183 7.80 -15.50 11.95
C GLN A 183 8.84 -15.72 10.85
N PRO A 184 9.51 -16.87 10.80
CA PRO A 184 10.33 -17.23 9.67
C PRO A 184 9.54 -17.10 8.37
N ASN A 185 10.14 -16.48 7.36
CA ASN A 185 9.49 -16.33 6.08
C ASN A 185 9.52 -17.68 5.31
N ASN A 186 8.48 -18.45 5.47
CA ASN A 186 8.28 -19.71 4.74
C ASN A 186 7.29 -19.53 3.57
N THR A 187 6.69 -18.36 3.43
CA THR A 187 5.70 -18.10 2.39
C THR A 187 6.41 -17.63 1.14
N ASN A 188 6.45 -18.47 0.12
CA ASN A 188 6.90 -18.08 -1.20
C ASN A 188 5.71 -17.73 -2.11
N LEU A 189 5.98 -16.98 -3.17
CA LEU A 189 4.94 -16.52 -4.06
C LEU A 189 4.23 -17.68 -4.78
N LYS A 190 4.97 -18.76 -5.07
CA LYS A 190 4.47 -19.97 -5.73
C LYS A 190 3.30 -20.63 -5.00
N GLU A 191 3.22 -20.49 -3.67
CA GLU A 191 2.15 -21.09 -2.87
C GLU A 191 0.83 -20.32 -2.96
N ILE A 192 0.88 -19.07 -3.37
CA ILE A 192 -0.29 -18.16 -3.39
C ILE A 192 -0.79 -17.92 -4.80
N ILE A 193 0.11 -17.89 -5.79
CA ILE A 193 -0.24 -17.61 -7.18
C ILE A 193 -0.45 -18.92 -7.90
N GLY A 194 -1.69 -19.14 -8.37
CA GLY A 194 -1.96 -20.16 -9.39
C GLY A 194 -1.38 -19.67 -10.72
N PHE A 195 -0.45 -20.45 -11.30
CA PHE A 195 0.13 -20.11 -12.59
C PHE A 195 -0.78 -20.63 -13.70
N SER A 196 -1.29 -19.72 -14.49
CA SER A 196 -2.00 -19.99 -15.72
C SER A 196 -1.39 -19.13 -16.82
N MET A 197 -1.17 -19.69 -17.99
CA MET A 197 -0.74 -18.93 -19.16
C MET A 197 -1.89 -18.16 -19.80
N VAL A 198 -3.13 -18.44 -19.40
CA VAL A 198 -4.32 -17.72 -19.87
C VAL A 198 -4.17 -16.23 -19.55
N GLY A 199 -4.19 -15.41 -20.58
CA GLY A 199 -4.04 -13.97 -20.44
C GLY A 199 -2.63 -13.44 -20.26
N THR A 200 -1.60 -14.26 -20.46
CA THR A 200 -0.20 -13.79 -20.50
C THR A 200 0.10 -13.08 -21.80
N ILE A 201 1.05 -12.15 -21.74
CA ILE A 201 1.55 -11.42 -22.90
C ILE A 201 2.91 -12.03 -23.26
N LYS A 202 3.04 -12.48 -24.49
CA LYS A 202 4.33 -12.92 -25.04
C LYS A 202 5.32 -11.75 -25.05
N ILE A 203 6.51 -11.97 -24.53
CA ILE A 203 7.61 -11.00 -24.58
C ILE A 203 8.43 -11.33 -25.82
N GLU A 204 8.54 -10.37 -26.74
CA GLU A 204 9.39 -10.52 -27.91
C GLU A 204 10.86 -10.22 -27.53
N PRO A 205 11.82 -11.08 -27.96
CA PRO A 205 13.23 -10.92 -27.62
C PRO A 205 13.82 -9.57 -28.05
N GLU A 206 13.26 -8.96 -29.10
CA GLU A 206 13.70 -7.67 -29.63
C GLU A 206 13.32 -6.51 -28.67
N ASP A 207 12.28 -6.70 -27.87
CA ASP A 207 11.78 -5.68 -26.95
C ASP A 207 12.57 -5.66 -25.63
N PHE A 208 13.19 -6.79 -25.25
CA PHE A 208 13.85 -6.94 -23.96
C PHE A 208 15.18 -7.68 -24.02
N ASP A 209 16.19 -7.14 -23.34
CA ASP A 209 17.42 -7.86 -23.05
C ASP A 209 17.19 -8.88 -21.93
N MET A 210 17.08 -10.12 -22.28
CA MET A 210 16.83 -11.25 -21.39
C MET A 210 18.11 -11.95 -20.90
N SER A 211 19.29 -11.43 -21.22
CA SER A 211 20.58 -12.08 -20.92
C SER A 211 20.80 -12.40 -19.43
N ALA A 212 20.12 -11.66 -18.55
CA ALA A 212 20.19 -11.87 -17.10
C ALA A 212 19.16 -12.87 -16.56
N ILE A 213 18.30 -13.45 -17.41
CA ILE A 213 17.24 -14.38 -17.02
C ILE A 213 17.78 -15.81 -17.15
N PRO A 214 17.69 -16.65 -16.09
CA PRO A 214 18.06 -18.05 -16.19
C PRO A 214 17.26 -18.79 -17.27
N ASN A 215 17.91 -19.67 -18.03
CA ASN A 215 17.26 -20.38 -19.14
C ASN A 215 16.05 -21.20 -18.69
N GLU A 216 16.08 -21.75 -17.48
CA GLU A 216 14.96 -22.48 -16.90
C GLU A 216 13.73 -21.60 -16.58
N CYS A 217 13.90 -20.29 -16.61
CA CYS A 217 12.84 -19.30 -16.39
C CYS A 217 12.32 -18.71 -17.71
N VAL A 218 12.82 -19.18 -18.85
CA VAL A 218 12.38 -18.74 -20.19
C VAL A 218 11.53 -19.84 -20.79
N ILE A 219 10.27 -19.56 -21.03
CA ILE A 219 9.38 -20.48 -21.74
C ILE A 219 9.75 -20.43 -23.21
N LYS A 220 10.23 -21.55 -23.74
CA LYS A 220 10.72 -21.64 -25.11
C LYS A 220 9.61 -21.90 -26.15
N ASP A 221 8.48 -22.46 -25.74
CA ASP A 221 7.36 -22.83 -26.62
C ASP A 221 6.03 -22.40 -26.03
N MET A 222 5.59 -21.22 -26.42
CA MET A 222 4.20 -20.80 -26.21
C MET A 222 3.28 -21.22 -27.36
N ASP A 223 3.82 -21.84 -28.41
CA ASP A 223 3.08 -22.16 -29.63
C ASP A 223 2.16 -23.38 -29.50
N ASN A 224 2.24 -24.12 -28.39
CA ASN A 224 1.46 -25.34 -28.17
C ASN A 224 0.40 -25.26 -27.07
N GLU A 225 0.26 -24.12 -26.39
CA GLU A 225 -0.86 -23.94 -25.47
C GLU A 225 -2.01 -23.28 -26.24
N GLU A 226 -3.21 -23.84 -26.08
CA GLU A 226 -4.45 -23.27 -26.60
C GLU A 226 -4.40 -21.75 -26.48
N GLU A 227 -4.55 -21.05 -27.57
CA GLU A 227 -4.48 -19.61 -27.70
C GLU A 227 -5.19 -18.94 -26.51
N GLY A 228 -4.45 -18.71 -25.46
CA GLY A 228 -4.90 -17.89 -24.37
C GLY A 228 -5.19 -16.53 -24.98
N GLN A 229 -6.46 -16.22 -25.16
CA GLN A 229 -6.88 -14.93 -25.68
C GLN A 229 -6.08 -13.88 -24.94
N ASN A 230 -5.23 -13.19 -25.64
CA ASN A 230 -4.46 -12.08 -25.10
C ASN A 230 -5.45 -11.01 -24.57
N PRO A 231 -5.79 -10.96 -23.28
CA PRO A 231 -6.88 -10.13 -22.81
C PRO A 231 -6.53 -8.65 -22.79
N HIS A 232 -5.24 -8.28 -22.98
CA HIS A 232 -4.83 -6.91 -22.92
C HIS A 232 -3.70 -6.54 -23.88
N PRO A 233 -3.94 -6.57 -25.22
CA PRO A 233 -3.07 -5.88 -26.17
C PRO A 233 -2.87 -4.42 -25.77
N ASN A 234 -3.77 -3.89 -24.95
CA ASN A 234 -3.78 -2.52 -24.46
C ASN A 234 -2.72 -2.23 -23.37
N LEU A 235 -2.17 -3.21 -22.64
CA LEU A 235 -1.15 -2.92 -21.63
C LEU A 235 0.21 -2.57 -22.27
N ILE A 236 0.63 -3.33 -23.27
CA ILE A 236 1.82 -2.97 -24.06
C ILE A 236 1.54 -1.73 -24.90
N ALA A 237 0.36 -1.65 -25.54
CA ALA A 237 -0.04 -0.47 -26.30
C ALA A 237 -0.21 0.77 -25.42
N LEU A 238 -0.73 0.63 -24.21
CA LEU A 238 -0.84 1.73 -23.23
C LEU A 238 0.53 2.16 -22.72
N ALA A 239 1.42 1.23 -22.47
CA ALA A 239 2.77 1.50 -22.04
C ALA A 239 3.59 2.14 -23.18
N LYS A 240 3.48 1.65 -24.41
CA LYS A 240 4.02 2.29 -25.63
C LYS A 240 3.46 3.69 -25.81
N LYS A 241 2.16 3.86 -25.75
CA LYS A 241 1.48 5.15 -25.93
C LYS A 241 1.84 6.19 -24.85
N ARG A 242 2.23 5.74 -23.65
CA ARG A 242 2.64 6.62 -22.56
C ARG A 242 4.15 6.78 -22.44
N ASP A 243 4.93 6.29 -23.40
CA ASP A 243 6.39 6.37 -23.38
C ASP A 243 7.08 5.73 -22.14
N TYR A 244 6.42 4.83 -21.45
CA TYR A 244 6.94 4.25 -20.22
C TYR A 244 7.89 3.08 -20.43
N ILE A 245 7.71 2.34 -21.54
CA ILE A 245 8.55 1.18 -21.88
C ILE A 245 9.61 1.56 -22.92
N TYR A 246 9.31 2.49 -23.82
CA TYR A 246 10.10 2.77 -25.02
C TYR A 246 10.48 4.24 -25.17
N LYS A 247 10.98 4.88 -24.14
CA LYS A 247 11.60 6.19 -24.32
C LYS A 247 12.84 6.07 -25.16
N ASP A 248 12.76 6.49 -26.44
CA ASP A 248 13.86 6.80 -27.36
C ASP A 248 15.16 6.00 -27.17
N LYS A 249 15.07 4.68 -26.95
CA LYS A 249 16.25 3.87 -26.74
C LYS A 249 16.43 2.92 -27.91
N ALA A 250 17.57 3.08 -28.56
CA ALA A 250 18.07 2.16 -29.57
C ALA A 250 18.39 0.75 -29.01
N TYR A 251 18.03 0.47 -27.74
CA TYR A 251 18.34 -0.78 -27.05
C TYR A 251 17.11 -1.33 -26.35
N PRO A 252 16.91 -2.67 -26.37
CA PRO A 252 15.86 -3.32 -25.61
C PRO A 252 16.01 -3.03 -24.10
N GLN A 253 14.86 -2.92 -23.42
CA GLN A 253 14.85 -2.70 -21.98
C GLN A 253 15.45 -3.93 -21.26
N ARG A 254 16.43 -3.68 -20.39
CA ARG A 254 17.06 -4.75 -19.63
C ARG A 254 16.10 -5.32 -18.60
N LEU A 255 15.95 -6.65 -18.60
CA LEU A 255 15.25 -7.40 -17.58
C LEU A 255 16.24 -7.94 -16.54
N ASN A 256 15.84 -7.95 -15.28
CA ASN A 256 16.62 -8.52 -14.19
C ASN A 256 15.79 -9.56 -13.44
N PHE A 257 16.40 -10.67 -13.11
CA PHE A 257 15.75 -11.76 -12.40
C PHE A 257 15.78 -11.54 -10.89
N GLY A 258 14.58 -11.53 -10.26
CA GLY A 258 14.43 -11.41 -8.81
C GLY A 258 15.00 -10.14 -8.18
N LYS A 259 15.37 -9.14 -8.99
CA LYS A 259 15.98 -7.90 -8.51
C LYS A 259 15.38 -6.69 -9.21
N ARG A 260 14.83 -5.79 -8.42
CA ARG A 260 14.37 -4.48 -8.89
C ARG A 260 15.55 -3.56 -9.16
N ILE A 261 15.54 -2.92 -10.33
CA ILE A 261 16.44 -1.83 -10.65
C ILE A 261 15.66 -0.56 -10.99
N PRO A 262 16.24 0.64 -10.82
CA PRO A 262 15.56 1.91 -11.08
C PRO A 262 15.10 2.08 -12.52
N VAL A 263 15.82 1.48 -13.47
CA VAL A 263 15.55 1.54 -14.92
C VAL A 263 15.55 0.11 -15.46
N GLY A 264 14.37 -0.37 -15.85
CA GLY A 264 14.21 -1.71 -16.41
C GLY A 264 13.05 -2.48 -15.80
N GLY A 265 12.74 -3.63 -16.42
CA GLY A 265 11.75 -4.58 -15.92
C GLY A 265 12.34 -5.58 -14.93
N GLU A 266 11.49 -6.19 -14.16
CA GLU A 266 11.82 -7.27 -13.22
C GLU A 266 11.09 -8.54 -13.64
N VAL A 267 11.83 -9.61 -13.85
CA VAL A 267 11.26 -10.97 -13.89
C VAL A 267 11.24 -11.50 -12.47
N ILE A 268 10.08 -11.90 -12.00
CA ILE A 268 9.86 -12.25 -10.60
C ILE A 268 10.37 -13.66 -10.33
N ASP A 269 11.24 -13.81 -9.34
CA ASP A 269 11.58 -15.11 -8.79
C ASP A 269 10.48 -15.57 -7.83
N ILE A 270 9.66 -16.50 -8.28
CA ILE A 270 8.49 -17.02 -7.52
C ILE A 270 8.86 -17.76 -6.24
N ARG A 271 10.13 -18.14 -6.08
CA ARG A 271 10.65 -18.81 -4.87
C ARG A 271 10.94 -17.82 -3.74
N LYS A 272 10.79 -16.52 -4.02
CA LYS A 272 11.10 -15.44 -3.08
C LYS A 272 9.90 -14.52 -2.87
N PRO A 273 9.88 -13.77 -1.78
CA PRO A 273 8.92 -12.69 -1.61
C PRO A 273 9.06 -11.63 -2.70
N LEU A 274 7.93 -11.19 -3.22
CA LEU A 274 7.83 -10.12 -4.21
C LEU A 274 8.39 -8.81 -3.63
N ASN A 275 9.07 -8.04 -4.44
CA ASN A 275 9.39 -6.65 -4.08
C ASN A 275 8.13 -5.79 -3.97
N THR A 276 8.16 -4.72 -3.16
CA THR A 276 7.01 -3.84 -2.97
C THR A 276 6.43 -3.39 -4.31
N ILE A 277 5.14 -3.70 -4.54
CA ILE A 277 4.39 -3.18 -5.69
C ILE A 277 4.15 -1.70 -5.48
N ILE A 278 4.43 -0.90 -6.48
CA ILE A 278 4.21 0.55 -6.48
C ILE A 278 3.09 0.93 -7.46
N CYS A 279 2.46 2.06 -7.21
CA CYS A 279 1.35 2.56 -8.05
C CYS A 279 1.75 2.89 -9.50
N THR A 280 3.03 3.05 -9.77
CA THR A 280 3.56 3.34 -11.12
C THR A 280 4.02 2.06 -11.85
N TYR A 281 3.22 1.01 -11.81
CA TYR A 281 3.54 -0.30 -12.40
C TYR A 281 3.99 -0.21 -13.86
N ALA A 282 3.34 0.64 -14.65
CA ALA A 282 3.68 0.85 -16.07
C ALA A 282 5.11 1.37 -16.31
N ARG A 283 5.74 2.01 -15.30
CA ARG A 283 7.13 2.47 -15.39
C ARG A 283 8.16 1.40 -15.05
N GLN A 284 7.73 0.36 -14.35
CA GLN A 284 8.58 -0.74 -13.90
C GLN A 284 7.79 -2.05 -14.04
N PRO A 285 7.63 -2.53 -15.28
CA PRO A 285 6.87 -3.75 -15.52
C PRO A 285 7.52 -4.92 -14.79
N ARG A 286 6.67 -5.84 -14.35
CA ARG A 286 7.07 -7.07 -13.68
C ARG A 286 6.47 -8.23 -14.43
N PHE A 287 7.32 -9.16 -14.76
CA PHE A 287 6.96 -10.33 -15.53
C PHE A 287 7.03 -11.55 -14.61
N PHE A 288 6.01 -12.37 -14.71
CA PHE A 288 5.99 -13.67 -14.11
C PHE A 288 6.41 -14.68 -15.16
N VAL A 289 7.29 -15.56 -14.77
CA VAL A 289 7.66 -16.72 -15.56
C VAL A 289 7.29 -17.93 -14.73
N PRO A 290 6.49 -18.87 -15.24
CA PRO A 290 6.04 -20.04 -14.51
C PRO A 290 7.18 -20.94 -14.08
#